data_7e9bf1d49cd6c997a76ae241caa080a4
#
_entry.id   7e9bf1d49cd6c997a76ae241caa080a4
#
_cell.length_a   1.000
_cell.length_b   1.000
_cell.length_c   1.000
_cell.angle_alpha   90.00
_cell.angle_beta   90.00
_cell.angle_gamma   90.00
#
_symmetry.space_group_name_H-M   'P 1'
#
loop_
_entity.id
_entity.type
_entity.pdbx_description
1 polymer ?
#
loop_
_entity_poly.entity_id
_entity_poly.type
_entity_poly.pdbx_seq_one_letter_code
_entity_poly.pdbx_strand_id
1 'polypeptide(L)'
;MEFEHYIQQGQQKLRCGYTTGTCAALAGKAAVRMLLGGQKTEEISVLTPKGLWVTTAVEEIQSGDGWVSCGVRKDAGDDIDVTAQSLICVKAKKTAGTKIVIDGGVGVGRVTKPGLEQPIGAAAINSVPRRMILQEAETECLDAGYEGGLLLTVFVPDGEALAKKTFNPQLGIQGGISILGTTG
;
A
#
# COMPACT_ATOMS: atom_id res chain seq x y z
N MET A 1 4.75 -8.77 15.24
CA MET A 1 5.76 -9.83 14.97
C MET A 1 6.71 -9.28 13.92
N GLU A 2 8.01 -9.38 14.13
CA GLU A 2 8.99 -8.85 13.18
C GLU A 2 9.08 -9.79 11.96
N PHE A 3 9.18 -9.21 10.74
CA PHE A 3 9.29 -10.03 9.53
C PHE A 3 10.70 -10.60 9.43
N GLU A 4 10.84 -11.89 9.62
CA GLU A 4 12.12 -12.61 9.64
C GLU A 4 12.33 -13.38 8.34
N HIS A 5 12.78 -12.70 7.31
CA HIS A 5 13.26 -13.32 6.08
C HIS A 5 14.65 -12.79 5.75
N TYR A 6 15.58 -13.69 5.44
CA TYR A 6 16.99 -13.35 5.25
C TYR A 6 17.46 -13.83 3.88
N ILE A 7 18.31 -13.02 3.26
CA ILE A 7 19.04 -13.39 2.02
C ILE A 7 20.54 -13.36 2.27
N GLN A 8 21.27 -14.20 1.55
CA GLN A 8 22.72 -14.18 1.56
C GLN A 8 23.23 -13.27 0.43
N GLN A 9 23.97 -12.21 0.78
CA GLN A 9 24.61 -11.34 -0.18
C GLN A 9 26.13 -11.33 0.08
N GLY A 10 26.87 -12.09 -0.72
CA GLY A 10 28.29 -12.34 -0.46
C GLY A 10 28.51 -13.06 0.86
N GLN A 11 29.25 -12.44 1.79
CA GLN A 11 29.52 -12.98 3.12
C GLN A 11 28.53 -12.47 4.18
N GLN A 12 27.59 -11.60 3.83
CA GLN A 12 26.63 -11.01 4.77
C GLN A 12 25.27 -11.67 4.64
N LYS A 13 24.62 -11.88 5.77
CA LYS A 13 23.23 -12.29 5.87
C LYS A 13 22.39 -11.04 6.17
N LEU A 14 21.57 -10.64 5.21
CA LEU A 14 20.75 -9.42 5.31
C LEU A 14 19.29 -9.78 5.58
N ARG A 15 18.67 -9.08 6.51
CA ARG A 15 17.24 -9.19 6.78
C ARG A 15 16.46 -8.42 5.70
N CYS A 16 15.53 -9.09 5.06
CA CYS A 16 14.65 -8.47 4.09
C CYS A 16 13.58 -7.61 4.77
N GLY A 17 13.20 -6.55 4.12
CA GLY A 17 11.99 -5.80 4.41
C GLY A 17 10.89 -6.10 3.40
N TYR A 18 9.81 -5.32 3.45
CA TYR A 18 8.73 -5.36 2.48
C TYR A 18 8.46 -3.99 1.85
N THR A 19 7.90 -4.00 0.65
CA THR A 19 7.76 -2.82 -0.19
C THR A 19 6.61 -1.91 0.23
N THR A 20 6.59 -0.65 -0.26
CA THR A 20 5.44 0.25 -0.11
C THR A 20 4.16 -0.35 -0.70
N GLY A 21 4.28 -1.12 -1.78
CA GLY A 21 3.16 -1.86 -2.38
C GLY A 21 2.59 -2.95 -1.48
N THR A 22 3.45 -3.70 -0.79
CA THR A 22 3.03 -4.69 0.21
C THR A 22 2.31 -4.02 1.38
N CYS A 23 2.85 -2.88 1.88
CA CYS A 23 2.18 -2.10 2.93
C CYS A 23 0.81 -1.60 2.49
N ALA A 24 0.68 -1.09 1.26
CA ALA A 24 -0.59 -0.63 0.72
C ALA A 24 -1.61 -1.78 0.56
N ALA A 25 -1.17 -2.98 0.17
CA ALA A 25 -2.03 -4.15 0.11
C ALA A 25 -2.52 -4.59 1.50
N LEU A 26 -1.62 -4.61 2.50
CA LEU A 26 -1.97 -4.89 3.90
C LEU A 26 -2.98 -3.88 4.45
N ALA A 27 -2.70 -2.57 4.30
CA ALA A 27 -3.59 -1.50 4.75
C ALA A 27 -4.94 -1.54 4.01
N GLY A 28 -4.93 -1.79 2.71
CA GLY A 28 -6.14 -1.93 1.89
C GLY A 28 -7.02 -3.08 2.32
N LYS A 29 -6.42 -4.26 2.53
CA LYS A 29 -7.11 -5.43 3.08
C LYS A 29 -7.75 -5.14 4.43
N ALA A 30 -6.97 -4.57 5.36
CA ALA A 30 -7.45 -4.25 6.70
C ALA A 30 -8.61 -3.23 6.66
N ALA A 31 -8.48 -2.17 5.87
CA ALA A 31 -9.51 -1.14 5.73
C ALA A 31 -10.81 -1.71 5.15
N VAL A 32 -10.73 -2.55 4.11
CA VAL A 32 -11.93 -3.20 3.52
C VAL A 32 -12.56 -4.18 4.50
N ARG A 33 -11.78 -5.02 5.17
CA ARG A 33 -12.25 -5.94 6.20
C ARG A 33 -13.03 -5.23 7.31
N MET A 34 -12.45 -4.15 7.84
CA MET A 34 -13.11 -3.35 8.88
C MET A 34 -14.36 -2.64 8.38
N LEU A 35 -14.33 -2.12 7.15
CA LEU A 35 -15.47 -1.42 6.52
C LEU A 35 -16.67 -2.35 6.30
N LEU A 36 -16.42 -3.59 5.93
CA LEU A 36 -17.47 -4.56 5.60
C LEU A 36 -17.90 -5.40 6.82
N GLY A 37 -16.93 -5.78 7.66
CA GLY A 37 -17.17 -6.63 8.83
C GLY A 37 -17.49 -5.86 10.13
N GLY A 38 -17.19 -4.58 10.19
CA GLY A 38 -17.46 -3.71 11.36
C GLY A 38 -16.59 -3.99 12.59
N GLN A 39 -15.66 -4.93 12.55
CA GLN A 39 -14.79 -5.26 13.67
C GLN A 39 -13.39 -4.70 13.46
N LYS A 40 -12.80 -4.17 14.54
CA LYS A 40 -11.43 -3.67 14.52
C LYS A 40 -10.44 -4.79 14.19
N THR A 41 -9.54 -4.54 13.25
CA THR A 41 -8.45 -5.44 12.88
C THR A 41 -7.14 -4.84 13.40
N GLU A 42 -6.46 -5.53 14.30
CA GLU A 42 -5.22 -5.05 14.93
C GLU A 42 -3.96 -5.62 14.24
N GLU A 43 -4.11 -6.73 13.57
CA GLU A 43 -3.04 -7.39 12.80
C GLU A 43 -3.58 -7.91 11.47
N ILE A 44 -2.79 -7.83 10.42
CA ILE A 44 -3.19 -8.22 9.07
C ILE A 44 -2.05 -8.94 8.35
N SER A 45 -2.41 -9.87 7.46
CA SER A 45 -1.46 -10.66 6.69
C SER A 45 -1.79 -10.65 5.21
N VAL A 46 -0.78 -10.62 4.36
CA VAL A 46 -0.90 -10.85 2.92
C VAL A 46 0.19 -11.80 2.43
N LEU A 47 -0.12 -12.53 1.37
CA LEU A 47 0.86 -13.31 0.62
C LEU A 47 1.47 -12.44 -0.49
N THR A 48 2.78 -12.24 -0.43
CA THR A 48 3.48 -11.46 -1.46
C THR A 48 3.60 -12.25 -2.77
N PRO A 49 3.86 -11.59 -3.91
CA PRO A 49 4.10 -12.26 -5.19
C PRO A 49 5.26 -13.27 -5.17
N LYS A 50 6.19 -13.13 -4.23
CA LYS A 50 7.28 -14.08 -3.98
C LYS A 50 6.88 -15.31 -3.15
N GLY A 51 5.60 -15.40 -2.73
CA GLY A 51 5.15 -16.52 -1.90
C GLY A 51 5.51 -16.40 -0.42
N LEU A 52 5.87 -15.21 0.05
CA LEU A 52 6.18 -14.95 1.46
C LEU A 52 4.98 -14.32 2.16
N TRP A 53 4.61 -14.84 3.31
CA TRP A 53 3.62 -14.22 4.19
C TRP A 53 4.25 -13.04 4.94
N VAL A 54 3.61 -11.89 4.85
CA VAL A 54 3.92 -10.71 5.66
C VAL A 54 2.76 -10.46 6.60
N THR A 55 3.04 -10.43 7.89
CA THR A 55 2.07 -10.13 8.95
C THR A 55 2.58 -8.93 9.74
N THR A 56 1.71 -7.94 9.96
CA THR A 56 2.08 -6.72 10.68
C THR A 56 0.90 -6.10 11.42
N ALA A 57 1.20 -5.23 12.37
CA ALA A 57 0.21 -4.44 13.07
C ALA A 57 -0.48 -3.42 12.13
N VAL A 58 -1.74 -3.14 12.42
CA VAL A 58 -2.54 -2.11 11.78
C VAL A 58 -2.59 -0.89 12.69
N GLU A 59 -2.16 0.27 12.17
CA GLU A 59 -2.03 1.51 12.92
C GLU A 59 -3.02 2.57 12.39
N GLU A 60 -3.22 3.65 13.17
CA GLU A 60 -3.98 4.84 12.78
C GLU A 60 -5.38 4.55 12.20
N ILE A 61 -6.10 3.65 12.87
CA ILE A 61 -7.45 3.25 12.44
C ILE A 61 -8.42 4.39 12.70
N GLN A 62 -9.08 4.84 11.63
CA GLN A 62 -10.14 5.85 11.66
C GLN A 62 -11.33 5.36 10.86
N SER A 63 -12.53 5.76 11.27
CA SER A 63 -13.76 5.39 10.58
C SER A 63 -14.77 6.52 10.57
N GLY A 64 -15.67 6.48 9.59
CA GLY A 64 -16.80 7.38 9.48
C GLY A 64 -17.92 6.71 8.71
N ASP A 65 -18.95 7.49 8.34
CA ASP A 65 -20.06 6.96 7.59
C ASP A 65 -19.61 6.47 6.19
N GLY A 66 -19.69 5.17 5.98
CA GLY A 66 -19.36 4.51 4.73
C GLY A 66 -17.85 4.45 4.38
N TRP A 67 -16.95 4.70 5.33
CA TRP A 67 -15.51 4.60 5.10
C TRP A 67 -14.71 4.16 6.34
N VAL A 68 -13.58 3.52 6.10
CA VAL A 68 -12.54 3.21 7.09
C VAL A 68 -11.18 3.54 6.50
N SER A 69 -10.26 4.07 7.29
CA SER A 69 -8.85 4.19 6.93
C SER A 69 -7.95 3.60 8.01
N CYS A 70 -6.82 3.09 7.60
CA CYS A 70 -5.77 2.61 8.49
C CYS A 70 -4.43 2.63 7.77
N GLY A 71 -3.36 2.41 8.52
CA GLY A 71 -2.00 2.40 8.01
C GLY A 71 -1.21 1.18 8.44
N VAL A 72 -0.16 0.91 7.71
CA VAL A 72 0.86 -0.10 7.99
C VAL A 72 2.22 0.57 7.92
N ARG A 73 3.04 0.33 8.93
CA ARG A 73 4.41 0.86 9.00
C ARG A 73 5.35 0.01 8.18
N LYS A 74 6.11 0.66 7.29
CA LYS A 74 7.04 -0.03 6.42
C LYS A 74 8.29 -0.47 7.17
N ASP A 75 8.56 -1.77 7.17
CA ASP A 75 9.83 -2.34 7.58
C ASP A 75 10.72 -2.53 6.32
N ALA A 76 11.85 -1.85 6.30
CA ALA A 76 12.81 -1.92 5.22
C ALA A 76 13.88 -3.02 5.42
N GLY A 77 13.84 -3.74 6.55
CA GLY A 77 14.90 -4.68 6.88
C GLY A 77 16.23 -3.95 7.08
N ASP A 78 17.30 -4.55 6.56
CA ASP A 78 18.65 -3.98 6.58
C ASP A 78 18.93 -3.05 5.38
N ASP A 79 17.93 -2.83 4.50
CA ASP A 79 18.09 -1.93 3.37
C ASP A 79 18.00 -0.45 3.79
N ILE A 80 18.88 0.37 3.19
CA ILE A 80 18.88 1.82 3.37
C ILE A 80 17.81 2.42 2.46
N ASP A 81 16.59 2.55 2.97
CA ASP A 81 15.44 3.03 2.24
C ASP A 81 14.89 4.32 2.85
N VAL A 82 14.75 5.36 2.03
CA VAL A 82 14.18 6.66 2.45
C VAL A 82 12.76 6.50 3.02
N THR A 83 12.02 5.48 2.56
CA THR A 83 10.66 5.20 3.02
C THR A 83 10.59 4.25 4.23
N ALA A 84 11.75 3.87 4.80
CA ALA A 84 11.78 3.06 6.02
C ALA A 84 10.99 3.75 7.15
N GLN A 85 10.21 2.98 7.89
CA GLN A 85 9.35 3.45 8.98
C GLN A 85 8.23 4.43 8.56
N SER A 86 8.06 4.74 7.27
CA SER A 86 6.91 5.54 6.83
C SER A 86 5.61 4.75 6.99
N LEU A 87 4.54 5.48 7.30
CA LEU A 87 3.20 4.93 7.42
C LEU A 87 2.50 4.97 6.05
N ILE A 88 2.22 3.81 5.49
CA ILE A 88 1.48 3.68 4.24
C ILE A 88 0.02 3.38 4.59
N CYS A 89 -0.86 4.29 4.21
CA CYS A 89 -2.26 4.24 4.59
C CYS A 89 -3.18 3.95 3.40
N VAL A 90 -4.33 3.35 3.68
CA VAL A 90 -5.42 3.21 2.71
C VAL A 90 -6.73 3.61 3.38
N LYS A 91 -7.49 4.44 2.67
CA LYS A 91 -8.89 4.75 2.98
C LYS A 91 -9.78 3.97 2.03
N ALA A 92 -10.58 3.06 2.57
CA ALA A 92 -11.62 2.33 1.84
C ALA A 92 -12.96 3.04 2.05
N LYS A 93 -13.65 3.39 0.96
CA LYS A 93 -14.96 4.05 0.98
C LYS A 93 -15.93 3.30 0.07
N LYS A 94 -17.14 3.05 0.55
CA LYS A 94 -18.24 2.52 -0.27
C LYS A 94 -18.66 3.56 -1.32
N THR A 95 -18.90 3.10 -2.55
CA THR A 95 -19.34 3.96 -3.66
C THR A 95 -20.60 3.39 -4.30
N ALA A 96 -21.34 4.25 -5.04
CA ALA A 96 -22.40 3.78 -5.91
C ALA A 96 -21.80 2.98 -7.09
N GLY A 97 -22.38 1.85 -7.42
CA GLY A 97 -21.87 0.96 -8.47
C GLY A 97 -21.22 -0.30 -7.91
N THR A 98 -20.45 -1.00 -8.75
CA THR A 98 -19.92 -2.33 -8.44
C THR A 98 -18.41 -2.45 -8.62
N LYS A 99 -17.72 -1.37 -9.04
CA LYS A 99 -16.29 -1.40 -9.32
C LYS A 99 -15.46 -1.04 -8.10
N ILE A 100 -14.33 -1.73 -7.95
CA ILE A 100 -13.26 -1.34 -7.03
C ILE A 100 -12.29 -0.44 -7.80
N VAL A 101 -12.13 0.79 -7.31
CA VAL A 101 -11.23 1.80 -7.89
C VAL A 101 -10.09 2.07 -6.92
N ILE A 102 -8.87 2.12 -7.43
CA ILE A 102 -7.67 2.44 -6.66
C ILE A 102 -7.10 3.76 -7.16
N ASP A 103 -6.89 4.69 -6.25
CA ASP A 103 -6.27 5.99 -6.54
C ASP A 103 -5.28 6.39 -5.44
N GLY A 104 -4.50 7.43 -5.69
CA GLY A 104 -3.57 8.03 -4.74
C GLY A 104 -4.13 9.32 -4.14
N GLY A 105 -3.88 9.51 -2.85
CA GLY A 105 -4.16 10.72 -2.11
C GLY A 105 -2.90 11.47 -1.71
N VAL A 106 -2.97 12.15 -0.58
CA VAL A 106 -1.85 12.93 -0.01
C VAL A 106 -0.59 12.08 0.10
N GLY A 107 0.55 12.62 -0.33
CA GLY A 107 1.87 11.97 -0.23
C GLY A 107 2.12 10.84 -1.22
N VAL A 108 1.14 10.47 -2.05
CA VAL A 108 1.36 9.61 -3.23
C VAL A 108 1.53 10.50 -4.45
N GLY A 109 2.63 10.31 -5.17
CA GLY A 109 2.95 11.14 -6.33
C GLY A 109 2.00 10.96 -7.50
N ARG A 110 1.92 11.98 -8.36
CA ARG A 110 1.22 11.95 -9.65
C ARG A 110 2.23 11.95 -10.77
N VAL A 111 1.96 11.16 -11.80
CA VAL A 111 2.77 11.10 -13.01
C VAL A 111 2.53 12.36 -13.84
N THR A 112 3.60 13.07 -14.20
CA THR A 112 3.54 14.32 -14.97
C THR A 112 4.28 14.25 -16.30
N LYS A 113 5.08 13.20 -16.52
CA LYS A 113 5.88 12.98 -17.74
C LYS A 113 5.59 11.60 -18.35
N PRO A 114 5.69 11.46 -19.67
CA PRO A 114 5.58 10.16 -20.33
C PRO A 114 6.79 9.27 -20.03
N GLY A 115 6.66 7.96 -20.28
CA GLY A 115 7.75 6.97 -20.14
C GLY A 115 7.77 6.27 -18.79
N LEU A 116 6.84 6.57 -17.89
CA LEU A 116 6.62 5.82 -16.65
C LEU A 116 5.58 4.72 -16.85
N GLU A 117 5.52 3.77 -15.94
CA GLU A 117 4.57 2.66 -16.01
C GLU A 117 3.10 3.11 -16.01
N GLN A 118 2.81 4.17 -15.26
CA GLN A 118 1.48 4.75 -15.21
C GLN A 118 1.35 5.95 -16.15
N PRO A 119 0.17 6.20 -16.74
CA PRO A 119 -0.06 7.33 -17.63
C PRO A 119 -0.01 8.67 -16.88
N ILE A 120 0.23 9.74 -17.63
CA ILE A 120 0.19 11.11 -17.11
C ILE A 120 -1.15 11.38 -16.40
N GLY A 121 -1.09 12.00 -15.22
CA GLY A 121 -2.23 12.29 -14.36
C GLY A 121 -2.61 11.18 -13.40
N ALA A 122 -2.15 9.94 -13.63
CA ALA A 122 -2.42 8.85 -12.72
C ALA A 122 -1.56 8.92 -11.45
N ALA A 123 -2.05 8.32 -10.37
CA ALA A 123 -1.26 8.11 -9.17
C ALA A 123 -0.09 7.17 -9.47
N ALA A 124 1.07 7.48 -8.90
CA ALA A 124 2.29 6.68 -9.03
C ALA A 124 2.21 5.40 -8.17
N ILE A 125 1.23 4.58 -8.47
CA ILE A 125 1.00 3.25 -7.90
C ILE A 125 1.19 2.26 -9.04
N ASN A 126 2.29 1.51 -9.02
CA ASN A 126 2.63 0.60 -10.11
C ASN A 126 1.67 -0.59 -10.22
N SER A 127 1.72 -1.32 -11.33
CA SER A 127 0.75 -2.39 -11.64
C SER A 127 0.79 -3.53 -10.63
N VAL A 128 1.95 -3.90 -10.12
CA VAL A 128 2.06 -4.96 -9.10
C VAL A 128 1.35 -4.56 -7.80
N PRO A 129 1.62 -3.41 -7.17
CA PRO A 129 0.83 -2.92 -6.04
C PRO A 129 -0.68 -2.83 -6.33
N ARG A 130 -1.06 -2.29 -7.49
CA ARG A 130 -2.49 -2.19 -7.86
C ARG A 130 -3.16 -3.55 -7.88
N ARG A 131 -2.52 -4.54 -8.48
CA ARG A 131 -3.03 -5.91 -8.51
C ARG A 131 -3.13 -6.54 -7.11
N MET A 132 -2.11 -6.34 -6.27
CA MET A 132 -2.13 -6.84 -4.88
C MET A 132 -3.29 -6.22 -4.08
N ILE A 133 -3.43 -4.89 -4.12
CA ILE A 133 -4.50 -4.17 -3.42
C ILE A 133 -5.88 -4.65 -3.91
N LEU A 134 -6.06 -4.75 -5.24
CA LEU A 134 -7.31 -5.19 -5.84
C LEU A 134 -7.68 -6.61 -5.42
N GLN A 135 -6.73 -7.55 -5.52
CA GLN A 135 -6.94 -8.96 -5.17
C GLN A 135 -7.34 -9.14 -3.70
N GLU A 136 -6.66 -8.43 -2.79
CA GLU A 136 -7.01 -8.49 -1.36
C GLU A 136 -8.38 -7.86 -1.09
N ALA A 137 -8.71 -6.75 -1.75
CA ALA A 137 -10.02 -6.11 -1.61
C ALA A 137 -11.16 -7.00 -2.17
N GLU A 138 -10.96 -7.64 -3.32
CA GLU A 138 -11.91 -8.58 -3.91
C GLU A 138 -12.15 -9.78 -3.00
N THR A 139 -11.10 -10.32 -2.38
CA THR A 139 -11.20 -11.42 -1.41
C THR A 139 -12.05 -11.01 -0.20
N GLU A 140 -11.80 -9.85 0.38
CA GLU A 140 -12.59 -9.35 1.53
C GLU A 140 -14.05 -9.05 1.14
N CYS A 141 -14.29 -8.56 -0.08
CA CYS A 141 -15.66 -8.38 -0.60
C CYS A 141 -16.38 -9.72 -0.74
N LEU A 142 -15.70 -10.72 -1.30
CA LEU A 142 -16.26 -12.08 -1.47
C LEU A 142 -16.60 -12.70 -0.12
N ASP A 143 -15.69 -12.64 0.84
CA ASP A 143 -15.87 -13.19 2.19
C ASP A 143 -17.03 -12.50 2.94
N ALA A 144 -17.23 -11.20 2.71
CA ALA A 144 -18.32 -10.42 3.29
C ALA A 144 -19.64 -10.51 2.50
N GLY A 145 -19.68 -11.15 1.34
CA GLY A 145 -20.84 -11.14 0.45
C GLY A 145 -21.21 -9.75 -0.07
N TYR A 146 -20.21 -8.87 -0.25
CA TYR A 146 -20.40 -7.50 -0.69
C TYR A 146 -20.20 -7.36 -2.19
N GLU A 147 -21.22 -6.88 -2.89
CA GLU A 147 -21.22 -6.71 -4.36
C GLU A 147 -21.15 -5.23 -4.81
N GLY A 148 -21.10 -4.30 -3.84
CA GLY A 148 -21.03 -2.87 -4.11
C GLY A 148 -19.64 -2.40 -4.53
N GLY A 149 -19.55 -1.14 -4.98
CA GLY A 149 -18.27 -0.52 -5.35
C GLY A 149 -17.49 0.01 -4.16
N LEU A 150 -16.17 0.09 -4.35
CA LEU A 150 -15.23 0.64 -3.38
C LEU A 150 -14.29 1.63 -4.07
N LEU A 151 -13.95 2.70 -3.37
CA LEU A 151 -12.80 3.55 -3.67
C LEU A 151 -11.73 3.31 -2.60
N LEU A 152 -10.57 2.86 -3.04
CA LEU A 152 -9.39 2.65 -2.20
C LEU A 152 -8.38 3.76 -2.50
N THR A 153 -8.22 4.69 -1.57
CA THR A 153 -7.26 5.79 -1.71
C THR A 153 -6.03 5.49 -0.88
N VAL A 154 -4.90 5.27 -1.56
CA VAL A 154 -3.60 5.10 -0.91
C VAL A 154 -3.05 6.48 -0.58
N PHE A 155 -2.62 6.70 0.67
CA PHE A 155 -2.01 7.96 1.07
C PHE A 155 -0.86 7.72 2.06
N VAL A 156 0.09 8.65 2.09
CA VAL A 156 1.29 8.57 2.92
C VAL A 156 1.47 9.93 3.59
N PRO A 157 1.20 10.09 4.88
CA PRO A 157 1.24 11.39 5.55
C PRO A 157 2.53 12.17 5.31
N ASP A 158 3.70 11.51 5.38
CA ASP A 158 5.01 12.12 5.16
C ASP A 158 5.51 12.02 3.71
N GLY A 159 4.70 11.49 2.81
CA GLY A 159 5.12 11.12 1.45
C GLY A 159 5.63 12.28 0.61
N GLU A 160 5.07 13.48 0.77
CA GLU A 160 5.55 14.67 0.07
C GLU A 160 6.94 15.11 0.53
N ALA A 161 7.19 15.08 1.84
CA ALA A 161 8.52 15.38 2.41
C ALA A 161 9.55 14.31 2.03
N LEU A 162 9.16 13.04 2.04
CA LEU A 162 10.02 11.92 1.65
C LEU A 162 10.39 11.98 0.16
N ALA A 163 9.45 12.34 -0.70
CA ALA A 163 9.67 12.44 -2.15
C ALA A 163 10.80 13.41 -2.53
N LYS A 164 11.00 14.47 -1.75
CA LYS A 164 12.11 15.42 -1.94
C LYS A 164 13.48 14.79 -1.78
N LYS A 165 13.57 13.66 -1.09
CA LYS A 165 14.80 12.87 -0.87
C LYS A 165 14.97 11.73 -1.88
N THR A 166 14.08 11.63 -2.85
CA THR A 166 14.08 10.61 -3.90
C THR A 166 14.32 11.22 -5.27
N PHE A 167 14.46 10.39 -6.30
CA PHE A 167 14.53 10.83 -7.70
C PHE A 167 13.17 11.11 -8.33
N ASN A 168 12.05 10.96 -7.60
CA ASN A 168 10.70 11.13 -8.13
C ASN A 168 10.49 12.47 -8.86
N PRO A 169 10.89 13.63 -8.30
CA PRO A 169 10.73 14.91 -8.99
C PRO A 169 11.44 14.95 -10.35
N GLN A 170 12.65 14.42 -10.46
CA GLN A 170 13.41 14.37 -11.70
C GLN A 170 12.76 13.41 -12.73
N LEU A 171 12.18 12.31 -12.27
CA LEU A 171 11.50 11.33 -13.10
C LEU A 171 10.12 11.81 -13.58
N GLY A 172 9.61 12.91 -13.05
CA GLY A 172 8.28 13.43 -13.40
C GLY A 172 7.16 12.86 -12.55
N ILE A 173 7.46 12.51 -11.30
CA ILE A 173 6.48 12.14 -10.28
C ILE A 173 6.44 13.28 -9.26
N GLN A 174 5.30 13.95 -9.14
CA GLN A 174 5.13 15.14 -8.33
C GLN A 174 4.19 14.89 -7.14
N GLY A 175 4.47 15.57 -6.00
CA GLY A 175 3.58 15.62 -4.84
C GLY A 175 3.67 14.42 -3.90
N GLY A 176 4.56 13.45 -4.13
CA GLY A 176 4.70 12.32 -3.21
C GLY A 176 5.61 11.21 -3.69
N ILE A 177 5.65 10.14 -2.92
CA ILE A 177 6.41 8.93 -3.23
C ILE A 177 5.66 8.04 -4.23
N SER A 178 6.37 7.10 -4.81
CA SER A 178 5.79 6.00 -5.60
C SER A 178 5.45 4.81 -4.70
N ILE A 179 4.33 4.17 -5.01
CA ILE A 179 3.96 2.89 -4.39
C ILE A 179 4.45 1.78 -5.32
N LEU A 180 5.50 1.11 -4.88
CA LEU A 180 6.23 0.13 -5.67
C LEU A 180 6.07 -1.27 -5.07
N GLY A 181 5.85 -2.24 -5.93
CA GLY A 181 5.99 -3.64 -5.63
C GLY A 181 7.13 -4.15 -6.47
N THR A 182 8.32 -4.07 -5.95
CA THR A 182 9.42 -4.68 -6.66
C THR A 182 9.27 -6.19 -6.62
N THR A 183 9.72 -6.81 -7.68
CA THR A 183 10.01 -8.23 -7.72
C THR A 183 11.15 -8.60 -6.75
N GLY A 184 11.51 -7.60 -5.94
CA GLY A 184 12.59 -7.60 -4.99
C GLY A 184 12.71 -8.75 -4.09
#